data_0f5e185722895f577e46ba2cf33cf1c9
#
_entry.id   0f5e185722895f577e46ba2cf33cf1c9
#
_cell.length_a   1.000
_cell.length_b   1.000
_cell.length_c   1.000
_cell.angle_alpha   90.00
_cell.angle_beta   90.00
_cell.angle_gamma   90.00
#
_symmetry.space_group_name_H-M   'P 1'
#
loop_
_entity.id
_entity.type
_entity.pdbx_description
1 polymer ?
#
loop_
_entity_poly.entity_id
_entity_poly.type
_entity_poly.pdbx_seq_one_letter_code
_entity_poly.pdbx_strand_id
1 'polypeptide(L)'
;MNIESFDLYNPPVDFIDNVYKYYNLLREKSPIHKNSDGSYVLTTYKDIVGVYRNFKIWSSDKKTEFGAKFGSSPLFEHHTSSVVFVDPPDHTRIRKIFQQAFTPKSILGLEKDINKLVDSYLVMMHDKKKFDFVSDFSFRLPVDVVCGVLGIPSEDRHLIRDWAHKILGALEPKLSPKQLDEGSSAVVSFKQYLKDQIKFRKTHKNINKANEILSLLIEAEGLELSETELLHQCIFMLNAGHETSTNMLSHGLNELINHRDQYKLLQKEPERIEKAIDEILRFQPPIQINNRRCLEATMLGDVIMPEGTTVHMIIAGANRDPLQFFEPEIFDISRSPNRHLSFGLGIHICAGINLARVEAKVAFLSLMSSFKEIKLSQKPKIANRIRFREIKEMRVEVSSL
;
A
#
# COMPACT_ATOMS: atom_id res chain seq x y z
N MET A 1 28.37 -14.41 4.31
CA MET A 1 27.88 -13.11 3.84
C MET A 1 28.22 -12.09 4.90
N ASN A 2 28.98 -11.04 4.56
CA ASN A 2 29.26 -9.95 5.50
C ASN A 2 28.08 -8.96 5.48
N ILE A 3 27.24 -8.96 6.54
CA ILE A 3 26.09 -8.06 6.64
C ILE A 3 26.51 -6.61 6.90
N GLU A 4 27.73 -6.37 7.36
CA GLU A 4 28.28 -5.03 7.60
C GLU A 4 28.41 -4.22 6.31
N SER A 5 28.55 -4.88 5.16
CA SER A 5 28.61 -4.25 3.84
C SER A 5 27.25 -4.16 3.13
N PHE A 6 26.15 -4.47 3.82
CA PHE A 6 24.81 -4.31 3.25
C PHE A 6 24.53 -2.81 3.03
N ASP A 7 23.92 -2.48 1.88
CA ASP A 7 23.46 -1.15 1.56
C ASP A 7 22.10 -1.22 0.85
N LEU A 8 21.12 -0.53 1.40
CA LEU A 8 19.75 -0.55 0.87
C LEU A 8 19.66 0.05 -0.55
N TYR A 9 20.55 0.99 -0.89
CA TYR A 9 20.58 1.63 -2.21
C TYR A 9 21.39 0.86 -3.24
N ASN A 10 22.21 -0.09 -2.78
CA ASN A 10 22.98 -0.99 -3.62
C ASN A 10 22.97 -2.42 -3.04
N PRO A 11 21.78 -3.03 -2.93
CA PRO A 11 21.64 -4.33 -2.28
C PRO A 11 22.32 -5.43 -3.11
N PRO A 12 22.63 -6.58 -2.48
CA PRO A 12 23.13 -7.76 -3.18
C PRO A 12 22.22 -8.19 -4.32
N VAL A 13 22.78 -8.79 -5.37
CA VAL A 13 22.06 -9.18 -6.61
C VAL A 13 20.89 -10.11 -6.31
N ASP A 14 21.00 -11.00 -5.32
CA ASP A 14 19.95 -11.95 -4.93
C ASP A 14 18.97 -11.39 -3.87
N PHE A 15 19.07 -10.10 -3.52
CA PHE A 15 18.29 -9.48 -2.46
C PHE A 15 16.76 -9.60 -2.72
N ILE A 16 16.32 -9.25 -3.93
CA ILE A 16 14.89 -9.25 -4.27
C ILE A 16 14.26 -10.64 -4.14
N ASP A 17 14.99 -11.69 -4.47
CA ASP A 17 14.54 -13.07 -4.33
C ASP A 17 14.57 -13.57 -2.88
N ASN A 18 15.41 -12.97 -2.03
CA ASN A 18 15.70 -13.43 -0.68
C ASN A 18 15.53 -12.36 0.41
N VAL A 19 14.62 -11.39 0.25
CA VAL A 19 14.51 -10.23 1.14
C VAL A 19 14.42 -10.61 2.62
N TYR A 20 13.62 -11.62 2.98
CA TYR A 20 13.43 -12.05 4.37
C TYR A 20 14.70 -12.65 4.99
N LYS A 21 15.52 -13.35 4.21
CA LYS A 21 16.84 -13.81 4.65
C LYS A 21 17.72 -12.62 5.06
N TYR A 22 17.74 -11.56 4.26
CA TYR A 22 18.50 -10.35 4.56
C TYR A 22 17.92 -9.58 5.75
N TYR A 23 16.63 -9.45 5.83
CA TYR A 23 15.97 -8.78 6.97
C TYR A 23 16.24 -9.52 8.29
N ASN A 24 16.22 -10.83 8.30
CA ASN A 24 16.54 -11.63 9.46
C ASN A 24 18.01 -11.45 9.87
N LEU A 25 18.96 -11.53 8.92
CA LEU A 25 20.37 -11.30 9.19
C LEU A 25 20.65 -9.89 9.72
N LEU A 26 20.02 -8.86 9.15
CA LEU A 26 20.12 -7.49 9.66
C LEU A 26 19.61 -7.40 11.09
N ARG A 27 18.42 -7.96 11.38
CA ARG A 27 17.83 -7.94 12.71
C ARG A 27 18.71 -8.61 13.77
N GLU A 28 19.35 -9.73 13.42
CA GLU A 28 20.20 -10.48 14.34
C GLU A 28 21.55 -9.83 14.58
N LYS A 29 22.19 -9.26 13.54
CA LYS A 29 23.59 -8.83 13.59
C LYS A 29 23.79 -7.32 13.60
N SER A 30 22.83 -6.56 13.04
CA SER A 30 22.92 -5.11 12.92
C SER A 30 21.51 -4.51 12.89
N PRO A 31 20.75 -4.59 14.00
CA PRO A 31 19.31 -4.19 14.03
C PRO A 31 19.08 -2.72 13.70
N ILE A 32 20.07 -1.87 13.96
CA ILE A 32 20.14 -0.45 13.54
C ILE A 32 21.35 -0.34 12.62
N HIS A 33 21.16 -0.64 11.35
CA HIS A 33 22.23 -0.74 10.35
C HIS A 33 22.45 0.59 9.63
N LYS A 34 23.70 1.02 9.50
CA LYS A 34 24.08 2.27 8.83
C LYS A 34 24.37 2.01 7.35
N ASN A 35 23.65 2.71 6.46
CA ASN A 35 23.93 2.72 5.02
C ASN A 35 25.14 3.63 4.68
N SER A 36 25.66 3.48 3.47
CA SER A 36 26.78 4.27 2.94
C SER A 36 26.48 5.77 2.82
N ASP A 37 25.22 6.14 2.62
CA ASP A 37 24.75 7.53 2.54
C ASP A 37 24.54 8.20 3.92
N GLY A 38 24.79 7.48 5.00
CA GLY A 38 24.59 7.95 6.38
C GLY A 38 23.18 7.76 6.94
N SER A 39 22.23 7.27 6.15
CA SER A 39 20.93 6.83 6.64
C SER A 39 21.02 5.51 7.42
N TYR A 40 19.96 5.15 8.15
CA TYR A 40 19.92 3.90 8.90
C TYR A 40 18.73 3.03 8.49
N VAL A 41 18.93 1.71 8.58
CA VAL A 41 17.92 0.67 8.37
C VAL A 41 17.54 0.08 9.72
N LEU A 42 16.28 0.09 10.05
CA LEU A 42 15.70 -0.47 11.27
C LEU A 42 14.94 -1.74 10.96
N THR A 43 15.19 -2.81 11.70
CA THR A 43 14.59 -4.13 11.42
C THR A 43 13.83 -4.71 12.60
N THR A 44 13.95 -4.16 13.81
CA THR A 44 13.21 -4.65 14.98
C THR A 44 11.82 -4.02 15.09
N TYR A 45 10.87 -4.77 15.60
CA TYR A 45 9.53 -4.27 15.88
C TYR A 45 9.53 -3.12 16.88
N LYS A 46 10.30 -3.24 17.96
CA LYS A 46 10.40 -2.25 19.04
C LYS A 46 10.86 -0.89 18.53
N ASP A 47 11.93 -0.85 17.74
CA ASP A 47 12.52 0.40 17.25
C ASP A 47 11.58 1.11 16.27
N ILE A 48 10.97 0.34 15.36
CA ILE A 48 10.01 0.87 14.38
C ILE A 48 8.76 1.42 15.07
N VAL A 49 8.24 0.75 16.08
CA VAL A 49 7.12 1.28 16.90
C VAL A 49 7.53 2.56 17.63
N GLY A 50 8.76 2.63 18.15
CA GLY A 50 9.32 3.83 18.78
C GLY A 50 9.32 5.03 17.82
N VAL A 51 9.79 4.83 16.60
CA VAL A 51 9.79 5.86 15.53
C VAL A 51 8.36 6.30 15.19
N TYR A 52 7.44 5.36 14.95
CA TYR A 52 6.05 5.70 14.59
C TYR A 52 5.31 6.48 15.68
N ARG A 53 5.57 6.18 16.95
CA ARG A 53 4.89 6.85 18.09
C ARG A 53 5.39 8.26 18.35
N ASN A 54 6.62 8.56 18.01
CA ASN A 54 7.24 9.84 18.28
C ASN A 54 7.34 10.74 17.04
N PHE A 55 6.18 11.12 16.51
CA PHE A 55 6.07 11.98 15.32
C PHE A 55 6.64 13.40 15.53
N LYS A 56 6.87 13.84 16.78
CA LYS A 56 7.49 15.12 17.08
C LYS A 56 8.99 15.12 16.77
N ILE A 57 9.63 13.96 16.86
CA ILE A 57 11.05 13.75 16.52
C ILE A 57 11.19 13.18 15.11
N TRP A 58 10.29 12.29 14.69
CA TRP A 58 10.38 11.53 13.45
C TRP A 58 9.36 12.00 12.41
N SER A 59 9.80 12.92 11.58
CA SER A 59 9.00 13.59 10.55
C SER A 59 8.64 12.68 9.38
N SER A 60 7.43 12.85 8.86
CA SER A 60 6.98 12.33 7.56
C SER A 60 7.21 13.31 6.42
N ASP A 61 7.55 14.58 6.69
CA ASP A 61 7.76 15.59 5.65
C ASP A 61 8.89 15.19 4.69
N LYS A 62 8.58 15.23 3.40
CA LYS A 62 9.48 14.80 2.32
C LYS A 62 10.03 15.95 1.49
N LYS A 63 9.78 17.20 1.84
CA LYS A 63 10.20 18.35 1.03
C LYS A 63 11.69 18.33 0.73
N THR A 64 12.54 18.05 1.73
CA THR A 64 13.99 17.98 1.54
C THR A 64 14.40 16.80 0.65
N GLU A 65 13.91 15.59 0.96
CA GLU A 65 14.22 14.36 0.22
C GLU A 65 13.73 14.45 -1.23
N PHE A 66 12.48 14.87 -1.42
CA PHE A 66 11.88 14.94 -2.75
C PHE A 66 12.32 16.16 -3.56
N GLY A 67 12.76 17.25 -2.91
CA GLY A 67 13.41 18.38 -3.59
C GLY A 67 14.69 17.95 -4.27
N ALA A 68 15.52 17.16 -3.59
CA ALA A 68 16.74 16.60 -4.20
C ALA A 68 16.43 15.58 -5.30
N LYS A 69 15.33 14.80 -5.18
CA LYS A 69 14.95 13.72 -6.09
C LYS A 69 14.19 14.22 -7.33
N PHE A 70 13.26 15.12 -7.17
CA PHE A 70 12.30 15.53 -8.19
C PHE A 70 12.48 16.99 -8.66
N GLY A 71 13.34 17.77 -8.00
CA GLY A 71 13.46 19.20 -8.26
C GLY A 71 12.13 19.93 -8.02
N SER A 72 11.76 20.81 -8.94
CA SER A 72 10.48 21.54 -8.95
C SER A 72 9.42 20.91 -9.87
N SER A 73 9.50 19.62 -10.12
CA SER A 73 8.60 18.91 -11.03
C SER A 73 7.18 18.75 -10.49
N PRO A 74 6.18 18.41 -11.32
CA PRO A 74 4.84 18.04 -10.88
C PRO A 74 4.80 16.89 -9.87
N LEU A 75 5.75 15.95 -9.93
CA LEU A 75 5.91 14.89 -8.92
C LEU A 75 6.28 15.45 -7.55
N PHE A 76 7.16 16.47 -7.49
CA PHE A 76 7.49 17.13 -6.23
C PHE A 76 6.25 17.76 -5.61
N GLU A 77 5.52 18.59 -6.38
CA GLU A 77 4.28 19.23 -5.93
C GLU A 77 3.28 18.19 -5.39
N HIS A 78 3.05 17.12 -6.16
CA HIS A 78 2.11 16.08 -5.78
C HIS A 78 2.50 15.37 -4.48
N HIS A 79 3.72 14.89 -4.41
CA HIS A 79 4.12 14.11 -3.24
C HIS A 79 4.21 14.97 -1.98
N THR A 80 4.74 16.19 -2.07
CA THR A 80 4.86 17.08 -0.90
C THR A 80 3.54 17.70 -0.44
N SER A 81 2.48 17.61 -1.26
CA SER A 81 1.11 18.00 -0.89
C SER A 81 0.27 16.85 -0.37
N SER A 82 0.72 15.60 -0.51
CA SER A 82 -0.03 14.41 -0.09
C SER A 82 0.01 14.23 1.43
N VAL A 83 -1.13 13.91 2.06
CA VAL A 83 -1.30 13.81 3.52
C VAL A 83 -0.30 12.87 4.21
N VAL A 84 0.21 11.85 3.51
CA VAL A 84 1.19 10.90 4.04
C VAL A 84 2.60 11.46 4.17
N PHE A 85 2.90 12.57 3.46
CA PHE A 85 4.21 13.20 3.38
C PHE A 85 4.24 14.61 3.98
N VAL A 86 3.30 14.95 4.85
CA VAL A 86 3.26 16.20 5.59
C VAL A 86 3.09 15.93 7.09
N ASP A 87 3.56 16.85 7.92
CA ASP A 87 3.44 16.79 9.37
C ASP A 87 2.33 17.73 9.90
N PRO A 88 1.93 17.62 11.17
CA PRO A 88 1.07 18.62 11.81
C PRO A 88 1.69 20.03 11.73
N PRO A 89 0.85 21.10 11.54
CA PRO A 89 -0.62 21.10 11.60
C PRO A 89 -1.32 20.66 10.32
N ASP A 90 -0.67 20.72 9.14
CA ASP A 90 -1.30 20.41 7.85
C ASP A 90 -1.80 18.97 7.77
N HIS A 91 -0.99 18.01 8.25
CA HIS A 91 -1.43 16.63 8.37
C HIS A 91 -2.76 16.51 9.12
N THR A 92 -2.87 17.16 10.29
CA THR A 92 -4.06 17.03 11.15
C THR A 92 -5.30 17.59 10.47
N ARG A 93 -5.17 18.74 9.79
CA ARG A 93 -6.25 19.40 9.04
C ARG A 93 -6.75 18.51 7.89
N ILE A 94 -5.86 18.03 7.05
CA ILE A 94 -6.20 17.19 5.89
C ILE A 94 -6.73 15.83 6.36
N ARG A 95 -6.09 15.21 7.36
CA ARG A 95 -6.47 13.90 7.89
C ARG A 95 -7.90 13.84 8.41
N LYS A 96 -8.39 14.92 9.02
CA LYS A 96 -9.76 15.03 9.52
C LYS A 96 -10.79 14.82 8.43
N ILE A 97 -10.55 15.34 7.22
CA ILE A 97 -11.45 15.18 6.06
C ILE A 97 -11.50 13.71 5.64
N PHE A 98 -10.34 13.04 5.56
CA PHE A 98 -10.29 11.61 5.25
C PHE A 98 -11.04 10.75 6.27
N GLN A 99 -10.95 11.09 7.57
CA GLN A 99 -11.65 10.35 8.61
C GLN A 99 -13.17 10.43 8.46
N GLN A 100 -13.71 11.55 7.99
CA GLN A 100 -15.13 11.70 7.70
C GLN A 100 -15.57 10.83 6.51
N ALA A 101 -14.69 10.67 5.52
CA ALA A 101 -14.97 9.91 4.31
C ALA A 101 -14.91 8.38 4.53
N PHE A 102 -13.98 7.90 5.34
CA PHE A 102 -13.73 6.46 5.58
C PHE A 102 -14.36 5.96 6.89
N THR A 103 -15.59 6.38 7.19
CA THR A 103 -16.31 5.87 8.35
C THR A 103 -16.73 4.41 8.16
N PRO A 104 -16.89 3.61 9.23
CA PRO A 104 -17.41 2.24 9.11
C PRO A 104 -18.76 2.18 8.35
N LYS A 105 -19.64 3.17 8.55
CA LYS A 105 -20.93 3.24 7.86
C LYS A 105 -20.78 3.45 6.35
N SER A 106 -19.88 4.33 5.92
CA SER A 106 -19.60 4.57 4.50
C SER A 106 -19.03 3.31 3.84
N ILE A 107 -18.14 2.61 4.53
CA ILE A 107 -17.49 1.40 4.02
C ILE A 107 -18.47 0.22 3.91
N LEU A 108 -19.35 0.02 4.89
CA LEU A 108 -20.40 -1.02 4.80
C LEU A 108 -21.32 -0.83 3.58
N GLY A 109 -21.57 0.42 3.19
CA GLY A 109 -22.32 0.71 1.96
C GLY A 109 -21.63 0.23 0.68
N LEU A 110 -20.28 0.16 0.69
CA LEU A 110 -19.47 -0.26 -0.47
C LEU A 110 -19.39 -1.79 -0.62
N GLU A 111 -19.58 -2.57 0.46
CA GLU A 111 -19.43 -4.04 0.42
C GLU A 111 -20.32 -4.67 -0.66
N LYS A 112 -21.55 -4.18 -0.84
CA LYS A 112 -22.46 -4.67 -1.89
C LYS A 112 -21.94 -4.40 -3.30
N ASP A 113 -21.32 -3.25 -3.53
CA ASP A 113 -20.82 -2.89 -4.86
C ASP A 113 -19.49 -3.60 -5.13
N ILE A 114 -18.66 -3.83 -4.11
CA ILE A 114 -17.45 -4.67 -4.20
C ILE A 114 -17.84 -6.11 -4.56
N ASN A 115 -18.90 -6.68 -3.93
CA ASN A 115 -19.41 -8.01 -4.28
C ASN A 115 -19.79 -8.09 -5.77
N LYS A 116 -20.55 -7.13 -6.29
CA LYS A 116 -20.94 -7.11 -7.74
C LYS A 116 -19.70 -7.08 -8.66
N LEU A 117 -18.69 -6.29 -8.30
CA LEU A 117 -17.44 -6.23 -9.06
C LEU A 117 -16.73 -7.59 -9.06
N VAL A 118 -16.58 -8.19 -7.88
CA VAL A 118 -15.94 -9.50 -7.73
C VAL A 118 -16.71 -10.56 -8.52
N ASP A 119 -18.05 -10.61 -8.40
CA ASP A 119 -18.88 -11.55 -9.16
C ASP A 119 -18.66 -11.42 -10.67
N SER A 120 -18.56 -10.19 -11.20
CA SER A 120 -18.30 -9.97 -12.61
C SER A 120 -16.94 -10.51 -13.07
N TYR A 121 -15.93 -10.44 -12.23
CA TYR A 121 -14.60 -11.02 -12.52
C TYR A 121 -14.61 -12.54 -12.42
N LEU A 122 -15.34 -13.12 -11.46
CA LEU A 122 -15.43 -14.57 -11.30
C LEU A 122 -16.07 -15.25 -12.51
N VAL A 123 -17.09 -14.63 -13.14
CA VAL A 123 -17.68 -15.13 -14.39
C VAL A 123 -16.59 -15.31 -15.46
N MET A 124 -15.77 -14.28 -15.68
CA MET A 124 -14.66 -14.34 -16.64
C MET A 124 -13.65 -15.43 -16.29
N MET A 125 -13.35 -15.61 -14.99
CA MET A 125 -12.39 -16.60 -14.49
C MET A 125 -12.90 -18.04 -14.72
N HIS A 126 -14.20 -18.29 -14.53
CA HIS A 126 -14.82 -19.58 -14.82
C HIS A 126 -14.71 -19.96 -16.30
N ASP A 127 -14.88 -18.99 -17.20
CA ASP A 127 -14.77 -19.21 -18.64
C ASP A 127 -13.35 -19.52 -19.08
N LYS A 128 -12.38 -18.75 -18.55
CA LYS A 128 -10.96 -18.88 -18.96
C LYS A 128 -10.26 -20.11 -18.39
N LYS A 129 -10.59 -20.55 -17.17
CA LYS A 129 -9.94 -21.62 -16.40
C LYS A 129 -8.44 -21.45 -16.15
N LYS A 130 -7.70 -20.81 -17.06
CA LYS A 130 -6.29 -20.43 -16.93
C LYS A 130 -6.15 -18.95 -17.28
N PHE A 131 -5.60 -18.17 -16.36
CA PHE A 131 -5.49 -16.73 -16.52
C PHE A 131 -4.35 -16.17 -15.66
N ASP A 132 -4.03 -14.91 -15.86
CA ASP A 132 -3.13 -14.17 -14.96
C ASP A 132 -3.96 -13.47 -13.87
N PHE A 133 -3.84 -13.94 -12.64
CA PHE A 133 -4.58 -13.41 -11.50
C PHE A 133 -4.29 -11.92 -11.26
N VAL A 134 -3.07 -11.45 -11.57
CA VAL A 134 -2.73 -10.04 -11.40
C VAL A 134 -3.50 -9.19 -12.39
N SER A 135 -3.30 -9.38 -13.69
CA SER A 135 -3.91 -8.54 -14.71
C SER A 135 -5.43 -8.69 -14.81
N ASP A 136 -5.96 -9.88 -14.52
CA ASP A 136 -7.38 -10.19 -14.70
C ASP A 136 -8.21 -9.92 -13.43
N PHE A 137 -7.59 -9.85 -12.22
CA PHE A 137 -8.31 -9.67 -10.96
C PHE A 137 -7.68 -8.65 -10.01
N SER A 138 -6.50 -8.99 -9.41
CA SER A 138 -5.99 -8.24 -8.26
C SER A 138 -5.55 -6.82 -8.60
N PHE A 139 -5.19 -6.54 -9.85
CA PHE A 139 -4.86 -5.20 -10.34
C PHE A 139 -6.12 -4.37 -10.67
N ARG A 140 -7.20 -5.03 -11.10
CA ARG A 140 -8.43 -4.35 -11.51
C ARG A 140 -9.31 -3.98 -10.34
N LEU A 141 -9.55 -4.93 -9.42
CA LEU A 141 -10.50 -4.77 -8.34
C LEU A 141 -10.24 -3.51 -7.50
N PRO A 142 -9.02 -3.25 -6.99
CA PRO A 142 -8.75 -2.08 -6.16
C PRO A 142 -9.01 -0.75 -6.89
N VAL A 143 -8.62 -0.65 -8.16
CA VAL A 143 -8.89 0.56 -8.95
C VAL A 143 -10.38 0.79 -9.12
N ASP A 144 -11.11 -0.27 -9.46
CA ASP A 144 -12.55 -0.16 -9.68
C ASP A 144 -13.29 0.21 -8.39
N VAL A 145 -12.81 -0.29 -7.25
CA VAL A 145 -13.33 0.07 -5.92
C VAL A 145 -13.04 1.55 -5.61
N VAL A 146 -11.79 1.99 -5.71
CA VAL A 146 -11.42 3.38 -5.36
C VAL A 146 -12.01 4.37 -6.35
N CYS A 147 -12.08 4.03 -7.64
CA CYS A 147 -12.76 4.84 -8.64
C CYS A 147 -14.27 4.96 -8.33
N GLY A 148 -14.91 3.87 -7.90
CA GLY A 148 -16.31 3.90 -7.45
C GLY A 148 -16.52 4.81 -6.24
N VAL A 149 -15.60 4.73 -5.25
CA VAL A 149 -15.60 5.60 -4.05
C VAL A 149 -15.42 7.08 -4.40
N LEU A 150 -14.66 7.39 -5.44
CA LEU A 150 -14.49 8.76 -5.96
C LEU A 150 -15.53 9.14 -7.02
N GLY A 151 -16.42 8.20 -7.39
CA GLY A 151 -17.43 8.42 -8.44
C GLY A 151 -16.83 8.64 -9.82
N ILE A 152 -15.71 8.03 -10.12
CA ILE A 152 -15.07 8.07 -11.45
C ILE A 152 -15.78 7.09 -12.39
N PRO A 153 -16.19 7.53 -13.60
CA PRO A 153 -16.84 6.68 -14.59
C PRO A 153 -16.03 5.41 -14.93
N SER A 154 -16.73 4.33 -15.20
CA SER A 154 -16.09 3.02 -15.51
C SER A 154 -15.19 3.06 -16.74
N GLU A 155 -15.59 3.83 -17.74
CA GLU A 155 -14.88 4.03 -19.00
C GLU A 155 -13.51 4.70 -18.82
N ASP A 156 -13.36 5.53 -17.78
CA ASP A 156 -12.12 6.30 -17.52
C ASP A 156 -11.11 5.57 -16.63
N ARG A 157 -11.50 4.45 -16.01
CA ARG A 157 -10.67 3.73 -15.03
C ARG A 157 -9.35 3.24 -15.58
N HIS A 158 -9.29 2.97 -16.89
CA HIS A 158 -8.04 2.57 -17.55
C HIS A 158 -6.99 3.68 -17.56
N LEU A 159 -7.39 4.96 -17.67
CA LEU A 159 -6.50 6.13 -17.58
C LEU A 159 -5.93 6.25 -16.17
N ILE A 160 -6.81 6.11 -15.16
CA ILE A 160 -6.42 6.19 -13.76
C ILE A 160 -5.35 5.16 -13.42
N ARG A 161 -5.52 3.92 -13.90
CA ARG A 161 -4.55 2.83 -13.70
C ARG A 161 -3.17 3.17 -14.26
N ASP A 162 -3.10 3.69 -15.48
CA ASP A 162 -1.84 4.06 -16.12
C ASP A 162 -1.13 5.20 -15.37
N TRP A 163 -1.87 6.25 -15.01
CA TRP A 163 -1.30 7.37 -14.26
C TRP A 163 -0.83 6.97 -12.87
N ALA A 164 -1.63 6.21 -12.12
CA ALA A 164 -1.27 5.72 -10.80
C ALA A 164 0.03 4.90 -10.81
N HIS A 165 0.17 3.97 -11.75
CA HIS A 165 1.38 3.15 -11.89
C HIS A 165 2.63 4.01 -12.14
N LYS A 166 2.55 5.01 -13.03
CA LYS A 166 3.67 5.93 -13.32
C LYS A 166 4.05 6.80 -12.12
N ILE A 167 3.06 7.33 -11.39
CA ILE A 167 3.28 8.19 -10.22
C ILE A 167 3.90 7.39 -9.07
N LEU A 168 3.39 6.20 -8.77
CA LEU A 168 3.91 5.34 -7.70
C LEU A 168 5.28 4.76 -8.05
N GLY A 169 5.51 4.44 -9.31
CA GLY A 169 6.83 4.04 -9.81
C GLY A 169 7.92 5.05 -9.52
N ALA A 170 7.58 6.34 -9.43
CA ALA A 170 8.51 7.40 -9.08
C ALA A 170 8.94 7.40 -7.60
N LEU A 171 8.30 6.63 -6.71
CA LEU A 171 8.71 6.50 -5.30
C LEU A 171 9.88 5.52 -5.09
N GLU A 172 10.26 4.75 -6.10
CA GLU A 172 11.43 3.84 -5.99
C GLU A 172 12.73 4.63 -5.76
N PRO A 173 13.71 4.06 -5.04
CA PRO A 173 14.96 4.76 -4.68
C PRO A 173 15.73 5.30 -5.87
N LYS A 174 15.79 4.57 -6.98
CA LYS A 174 16.47 4.97 -8.22
C LYS A 174 15.47 5.19 -9.34
N LEU A 175 15.58 6.33 -10.03
CA LEU A 175 14.75 6.67 -11.19
C LEU A 175 15.62 6.97 -12.40
N SER A 176 15.16 6.53 -13.56
CA SER A 176 15.66 7.02 -14.84
C SER A 176 15.01 8.38 -15.19
N PRO A 177 15.66 9.22 -16.00
CA PRO A 177 15.05 10.47 -16.51
C PRO A 177 13.68 10.24 -17.18
N LYS A 178 13.53 9.14 -17.90
CA LYS A 178 12.26 8.73 -18.53
C LYS A 178 11.15 8.49 -17.50
N GLN A 179 11.43 7.79 -16.41
CA GLN A 179 10.44 7.54 -15.35
C GLN A 179 10.03 8.83 -14.64
N LEU A 180 10.98 9.76 -14.45
CA LEU A 180 10.71 11.08 -13.88
C LEU A 180 9.75 11.89 -14.77
N ASP A 181 9.99 11.90 -16.08
CA ASP A 181 9.17 12.61 -17.07
C ASP A 181 7.78 11.98 -17.20
N GLU A 182 7.70 10.65 -17.32
CA GLU A 182 6.44 9.92 -17.39
C GLU A 182 5.58 10.11 -16.14
N GLY A 183 6.18 10.08 -14.94
CA GLY A 183 5.48 10.34 -13.69
C GLY A 183 5.00 11.78 -13.57
N SER A 184 5.81 12.75 -14.00
CA SER A 184 5.45 14.17 -14.01
C SER A 184 4.29 14.44 -14.98
N SER A 185 4.36 13.90 -16.19
CA SER A 185 3.29 13.99 -17.19
C SER A 185 2.00 13.35 -16.72
N ALA A 186 2.09 12.20 -16.01
CA ALA A 186 0.94 11.54 -15.41
C ALA A 186 0.26 12.43 -14.36
N VAL A 187 1.03 13.11 -13.47
CA VAL A 187 0.46 14.06 -12.50
C VAL A 187 -0.29 15.19 -13.21
N VAL A 188 0.28 15.78 -14.26
CA VAL A 188 -0.36 16.87 -15.02
C VAL A 188 -1.68 16.40 -15.64
N SER A 189 -1.66 15.27 -16.35
CA SER A 189 -2.85 14.71 -17.00
C SER A 189 -3.94 14.37 -15.99
N PHE A 190 -3.56 13.79 -14.86
CA PHE A 190 -4.49 13.43 -13.81
C PHE A 190 -5.11 14.65 -13.11
N LYS A 191 -4.32 15.70 -12.83
CA LYS A 191 -4.83 16.98 -12.31
C LYS A 191 -5.86 17.59 -13.26
N GLN A 192 -5.58 17.60 -14.58
CA GLN A 192 -6.51 18.15 -15.56
C GLN A 192 -7.81 17.35 -15.59
N TYR A 193 -7.75 16.02 -15.63
CA TYR A 193 -8.90 15.15 -15.58
C TYR A 193 -9.78 15.43 -14.33
N LEU A 194 -9.15 15.52 -13.16
CA LEU A 194 -9.89 15.81 -11.92
C LEU A 194 -10.53 17.19 -11.90
N LYS A 195 -9.86 18.22 -12.47
CA LYS A 195 -10.46 19.54 -12.64
C LYS A 195 -11.75 19.49 -13.46
N ASP A 196 -11.73 18.74 -14.55
CA ASP A 196 -12.91 18.58 -15.41
C ASP A 196 -14.03 17.82 -14.68
N GLN A 197 -13.72 16.76 -13.93
CA GLN A 197 -14.69 16.03 -13.09
C GLN A 197 -15.28 16.91 -11.99
N ILE A 198 -14.47 17.71 -11.30
CA ILE A 198 -14.91 18.64 -10.26
C ILE A 198 -15.82 19.72 -10.85
N LYS A 199 -15.42 20.33 -11.96
CA LYS A 199 -16.24 21.33 -12.67
C LYS A 199 -17.58 20.74 -13.08
N PHE A 200 -17.60 19.54 -13.67
CA PHE A 200 -18.83 18.85 -14.06
C PHE A 200 -19.76 18.66 -12.84
N ARG A 201 -19.24 18.20 -11.69
CA ARG A 201 -20.03 17.98 -10.47
C ARG A 201 -20.57 19.27 -9.86
N LYS A 202 -19.81 20.36 -9.86
CA LYS A 202 -20.23 21.67 -9.38
C LYS A 202 -21.38 22.23 -10.21
N THR A 203 -21.44 21.92 -11.51
CA THR A 203 -22.50 22.41 -12.43
C THR A 203 -23.74 21.53 -12.46
N HIS A 204 -23.61 20.23 -12.17
CA HIS A 204 -24.72 19.25 -12.21
C HIS A 204 -25.14 18.81 -10.81
N LYS A 205 -25.92 19.66 -10.12
CA LYS A 205 -26.30 19.46 -8.71
C LYS A 205 -27.15 18.19 -8.41
N ASN A 206 -27.72 17.54 -9.42
CA ASN A 206 -28.62 16.38 -9.29
C ASN A 206 -27.89 15.01 -9.34
N ILE A 207 -26.57 15.00 -9.39
CA ILE A 207 -25.79 13.73 -9.30
C ILE A 207 -25.94 13.20 -7.88
N ASN A 208 -26.29 11.92 -7.77
CA ASN A 208 -26.45 11.26 -6.48
C ASN A 208 -25.09 11.26 -5.73
N LYS A 209 -24.96 12.15 -4.76
CA LYS A 209 -23.71 12.42 -4.03
C LYS A 209 -23.50 11.50 -2.81
N ALA A 210 -24.48 10.64 -2.52
CA ALA A 210 -24.44 9.79 -1.35
C ALA A 210 -23.25 8.82 -1.43
N ASN A 211 -22.32 8.97 -0.49
CA ASN A 211 -21.14 8.14 -0.29
C ASN A 211 -19.92 8.41 -1.22
N GLU A 212 -19.89 9.47 -2.01
CA GLU A 212 -18.73 9.81 -2.83
C GLU A 212 -17.75 10.71 -2.07
N ILE A 213 -16.55 10.21 -1.84
CA ILE A 213 -15.47 10.95 -1.16
C ILE A 213 -15.11 12.23 -1.92
N LEU A 214 -15.15 12.21 -3.25
CA LEU A 214 -14.89 13.40 -4.05
C LEU A 214 -15.86 14.55 -3.71
N SER A 215 -17.14 14.26 -3.44
CA SER A 215 -18.10 15.28 -3.03
C SER A 215 -17.74 15.92 -1.69
N LEU A 216 -17.31 15.12 -0.70
CA LEU A 216 -16.83 15.64 0.60
C LEU A 216 -15.59 16.51 0.45
N LEU A 217 -14.65 16.11 -0.41
CA LEU A 217 -13.44 16.89 -0.69
C LEU A 217 -13.77 18.21 -1.41
N ILE A 218 -14.73 18.21 -2.33
CA ILE A 218 -15.23 19.44 -3.00
C ILE A 218 -15.89 20.37 -1.99
N GLU A 219 -16.66 19.86 -1.04
CA GLU A 219 -17.28 20.66 0.02
C GLU A 219 -16.25 21.28 0.98
N ALA A 220 -15.10 20.61 1.20
CA ALA A 220 -14.00 21.14 2.01
C ALA A 220 -13.15 22.19 1.27
N GLU A 221 -13.28 22.31 -0.07
CA GLU A 221 -12.52 23.30 -0.86
C GLU A 221 -12.90 24.74 -0.49
N GLY A 222 -11.89 25.57 -0.33
CA GLY A 222 -12.06 26.98 0.06
C GLY A 222 -12.30 27.18 1.56
N LEU A 223 -12.57 26.15 2.34
CA LEU A 223 -12.72 26.17 3.79
C LEU A 223 -11.53 25.52 4.50
N GLU A 224 -11.29 24.26 4.23
CA GLU A 224 -10.25 23.44 4.87
C GLU A 224 -9.16 22.99 3.88
N LEU A 225 -9.41 23.03 2.56
CA LEU A 225 -8.48 22.67 1.49
C LEU A 225 -8.38 23.79 0.44
N SER A 226 -7.17 24.02 -0.06
CA SER A 226 -6.97 24.74 -1.33
C SER A 226 -7.34 23.84 -2.52
N GLU A 227 -7.58 24.43 -3.71
CA GLU A 227 -7.79 23.67 -4.96
C GLU A 227 -6.63 22.71 -5.25
N THR A 228 -5.40 23.16 -5.03
CA THR A 228 -4.19 22.35 -5.22
C THR A 228 -4.18 21.15 -4.28
N GLU A 229 -4.45 21.35 -3.00
CA GLU A 229 -4.54 20.26 -2.02
C GLU A 229 -5.65 19.27 -2.38
N LEU A 230 -6.85 19.76 -2.75
CA LEU A 230 -7.97 18.91 -3.18
C LEU A 230 -7.54 17.96 -4.30
N LEU A 231 -6.92 18.48 -5.36
CA LEU A 231 -6.47 17.67 -6.50
C LEU A 231 -5.42 16.63 -6.08
N HIS A 232 -4.44 17.03 -5.29
CA HIS A 232 -3.39 16.13 -4.85
C HIS A 232 -3.88 15.07 -3.86
N GLN A 233 -4.87 15.38 -3.01
CA GLN A 233 -5.49 14.36 -2.15
C GLN A 233 -6.30 13.35 -2.96
N CYS A 234 -7.01 13.76 -4.02
CA CYS A 234 -7.70 12.82 -4.92
C CYS A 234 -6.72 11.88 -5.61
N ILE A 235 -5.62 12.41 -6.19
CA ILE A 235 -4.57 11.59 -6.80
C ILE A 235 -3.95 10.65 -5.76
N PHE A 236 -3.65 11.15 -4.56
CA PHE A 236 -3.08 10.35 -3.49
C PHE A 236 -3.98 9.17 -3.10
N MET A 237 -5.28 9.39 -2.94
CA MET A 237 -6.23 8.31 -2.58
C MET A 237 -6.27 7.20 -3.63
N LEU A 238 -6.33 7.58 -4.91
CA LEU A 238 -6.32 6.61 -6.01
C LEU A 238 -5.02 5.79 -6.02
N ASN A 239 -3.90 6.47 -5.83
CA ASN A 239 -2.59 5.81 -5.77
C ASN A 239 -2.46 4.89 -4.56
N ALA A 240 -2.82 5.38 -3.37
CA ALA A 240 -2.65 4.64 -2.11
C ALA A 240 -3.54 3.39 -2.03
N GLY A 241 -4.76 3.46 -2.56
CA GLY A 241 -5.71 2.34 -2.55
C GLY A 241 -5.45 1.28 -3.61
N HIS A 242 -4.75 1.63 -4.69
CA HIS A 242 -4.53 0.72 -5.82
C HIS A 242 -3.43 -0.31 -5.55
N GLU A 243 -2.17 0.12 -5.54
CA GLU A 243 -1.02 -0.79 -5.57
C GLU A 243 -0.90 -1.65 -4.30
N THR A 244 -1.25 -1.08 -3.15
CA THR A 244 -1.20 -1.79 -1.87
C THR A 244 -2.21 -2.93 -1.80
N SER A 245 -3.46 -2.69 -2.23
CA SER A 245 -4.50 -3.72 -2.28
C SER A 245 -4.20 -4.77 -3.37
N THR A 246 -3.68 -4.36 -4.54
CA THR A 246 -3.20 -5.29 -5.57
C THR A 246 -2.19 -6.29 -5.01
N ASN A 247 -1.19 -5.78 -4.28
CA ASN A 247 -0.15 -6.61 -3.69
C ASN A 247 -0.69 -7.48 -2.55
N MET A 248 -1.59 -6.96 -1.71
CA MET A 248 -2.25 -7.74 -0.66
C MET A 248 -3.03 -8.92 -1.24
N LEU A 249 -3.81 -8.72 -2.29
CA LEU A 249 -4.59 -9.78 -2.95
C LEU A 249 -3.69 -10.81 -3.64
N SER A 250 -2.68 -10.33 -4.38
CA SER A 250 -1.76 -11.21 -5.12
C SER A 250 -0.91 -12.06 -4.18
N HIS A 251 -0.29 -11.46 -3.18
CA HIS A 251 0.50 -12.20 -2.19
C HIS A 251 -0.39 -13.09 -1.32
N GLY A 252 -1.57 -12.60 -0.92
CA GLY A 252 -2.50 -13.38 -0.11
C GLY A 252 -2.92 -14.67 -0.80
N LEU A 253 -3.31 -14.61 -2.07
CA LEU A 253 -3.62 -15.82 -2.83
C LEU A 253 -2.39 -16.71 -3.02
N ASN A 254 -1.22 -16.14 -3.31
CA ASN A 254 0.02 -16.88 -3.45
C ASN A 254 0.37 -17.65 -2.16
N GLU A 255 0.28 -17.01 -1.00
CA GLU A 255 0.57 -17.66 0.28
C GLU A 255 -0.45 -18.75 0.61
N LEU A 256 -1.74 -18.51 0.37
CA LEU A 256 -2.78 -19.54 0.55
C LEU A 256 -2.55 -20.75 -0.37
N ILE A 257 -2.14 -20.54 -1.63
CA ILE A 257 -1.83 -21.65 -2.54
C ILE A 257 -0.59 -22.44 -2.06
N ASN A 258 0.44 -21.76 -1.57
CA ASN A 258 1.67 -22.40 -1.10
C ASN A 258 1.51 -23.10 0.27
N HIS A 259 0.52 -22.69 1.08
CA HIS A 259 0.18 -23.27 2.38
C HIS A 259 -1.19 -23.95 2.30
N ARG A 260 -1.23 -25.12 1.67
CA ARG A 260 -2.49 -25.82 1.32
C ARG A 260 -3.36 -26.21 2.51
N ASP A 261 -2.78 -26.46 3.65
CA ASP A 261 -3.48 -26.70 4.92
C ASP A 261 -4.24 -25.44 5.36
N GLN A 262 -3.63 -24.27 5.26
CA GLN A 262 -4.24 -22.98 5.59
C GLN A 262 -5.32 -22.58 4.57
N TYR A 263 -5.09 -22.87 3.28
CA TYR A 263 -6.10 -22.71 2.23
C TYR A 263 -7.36 -23.51 2.53
N LYS A 264 -7.20 -24.83 2.80
CA LYS A 264 -8.32 -25.73 3.13
C LYS A 264 -9.02 -25.35 4.44
N LEU A 265 -8.25 -24.89 5.43
CA LEU A 265 -8.80 -24.40 6.68
C LEU A 265 -9.71 -23.18 6.44
N LEU A 266 -9.28 -22.21 5.62
CA LEU A 266 -10.10 -21.04 5.29
C LEU A 266 -11.35 -21.41 4.49
N GLN A 267 -11.26 -22.39 3.56
CA GLN A 267 -12.45 -22.91 2.86
C GLN A 267 -13.48 -23.55 3.80
N LYS A 268 -13.00 -24.29 4.79
CA LYS A 268 -13.84 -24.99 5.77
C LYS A 268 -14.41 -24.07 6.83
N GLU A 269 -13.66 -23.03 7.23
CA GLU A 269 -13.96 -22.11 8.32
C GLU A 269 -13.83 -20.65 7.82
N PRO A 270 -14.75 -20.21 6.94
CA PRO A 270 -14.68 -18.89 6.29
C PRO A 270 -14.77 -17.71 7.27
N GLU A 271 -15.28 -17.94 8.48
CA GLU A 271 -15.30 -16.95 9.57
C GLU A 271 -13.90 -16.54 10.04
N ARG A 272 -12.84 -17.29 9.68
CA ARG A 272 -11.44 -16.92 9.95
C ARG A 272 -10.90 -15.83 9.03
N ILE A 273 -11.68 -15.38 8.07
CA ILE A 273 -11.21 -14.46 7.02
C ILE A 273 -10.51 -13.21 7.55
N GLU A 274 -10.99 -12.62 8.64
CA GLU A 274 -10.37 -11.40 9.19
C GLU A 274 -8.96 -11.70 9.75
N LYS A 275 -8.79 -12.84 10.45
CA LYS A 275 -7.48 -13.28 10.93
C LYS A 275 -6.56 -13.67 9.77
N ALA A 276 -7.11 -14.30 8.74
CA ALA A 276 -6.36 -14.65 7.54
C ALA A 276 -5.83 -13.41 6.82
N ILE A 277 -6.62 -12.33 6.71
CA ILE A 277 -6.19 -11.06 6.14
C ILE A 277 -5.06 -10.44 6.98
N ASP A 278 -5.19 -10.42 8.30
CA ASP A 278 -4.14 -9.90 9.17
C ASP A 278 -2.85 -10.73 9.05
N GLU A 279 -2.95 -12.06 8.91
CA GLU A 279 -1.77 -12.92 8.72
C GLU A 279 -1.13 -12.72 7.33
N ILE A 280 -1.93 -12.58 6.27
CA ILE A 280 -1.43 -12.22 4.94
C ILE A 280 -0.64 -10.91 5.01
N LEU A 281 -1.20 -9.89 5.65
CA LEU A 281 -0.56 -8.59 5.80
C LEU A 281 0.71 -8.65 6.66
N ARG A 282 0.71 -9.45 7.73
CA ARG A 282 1.91 -9.68 8.54
C ARG A 282 3.01 -10.36 7.72
N PHE A 283 2.66 -11.43 7.05
CA PHE A 283 3.60 -12.34 6.39
C PHE A 283 4.17 -11.74 5.10
N GLN A 284 3.33 -11.02 4.34
CA GLN A 284 3.69 -10.35 3.09
C GLN A 284 3.13 -8.92 3.04
N PRO A 285 3.70 -7.97 3.81
CA PRO A 285 3.24 -6.59 3.77
C PRO A 285 3.43 -5.98 2.37
N PRO A 286 2.42 -5.34 1.79
CA PRO A 286 2.50 -4.69 0.49
C PRO A 286 3.60 -3.62 0.41
N ILE A 287 3.78 -2.86 1.49
CA ILE A 287 4.87 -1.91 1.66
C ILE A 287 5.92 -2.57 2.56
N GLN A 288 7.06 -2.89 1.98
CA GLN A 288 8.17 -3.54 2.70
C GLN A 288 8.93 -2.56 3.59
N ILE A 289 9.08 -1.32 3.12
CA ILE A 289 9.95 -0.31 3.71
C ILE A 289 9.23 1.04 3.73
N ASN A 290 9.24 1.70 4.88
CA ASN A 290 8.85 3.09 5.05
C ASN A 290 10.03 3.89 5.60
N ASN A 291 9.96 5.22 5.63
CA ASN A 291 11.03 6.02 6.20
C ASN A 291 10.52 7.25 6.97
N ARG A 292 11.38 7.75 7.85
CA ARG A 292 11.19 9.00 8.60
C ARG A 292 12.50 9.76 8.67
N ARG A 293 12.41 11.06 8.86
CA ARG A 293 13.56 11.96 9.07
C ARG A 293 13.59 12.46 10.50
N CYS A 294 14.76 12.43 11.12
CA CYS A 294 14.97 12.95 12.47
C CYS A 294 14.97 14.49 12.44
N LEU A 295 14.16 15.13 13.28
CA LEU A 295 14.05 16.60 13.37
C LEU A 295 15.02 17.21 14.39
N GLU A 296 15.50 16.42 15.33
CA GLU A 296 16.48 16.82 16.34
C GLU A 296 17.37 15.64 16.72
N ALA A 297 18.56 15.91 17.21
CA ALA A 297 19.46 14.83 17.65
C ALA A 297 18.79 14.00 18.75
N THR A 298 18.73 12.68 18.56
CA THR A 298 18.05 11.77 19.49
C THR A 298 18.78 10.42 19.59
N MET A 299 18.43 9.65 20.61
CA MET A 299 18.89 8.26 20.76
C MET A 299 17.87 7.29 20.18
N LEU A 300 18.35 6.33 19.41
CA LEU A 300 17.57 5.16 18.99
C LEU A 300 18.36 3.89 19.33
N GLY A 301 17.86 3.10 20.29
CA GLY A 301 18.70 2.10 20.94
C GLY A 301 19.93 2.77 21.54
N ASP A 302 21.13 2.24 21.23
CA ASP A 302 22.42 2.76 21.68
C ASP A 302 23.08 3.67 20.63
N VAL A 303 22.37 4.05 19.55
CA VAL A 303 22.92 4.86 18.46
C VAL A 303 22.40 6.30 18.54
N ILE A 304 23.32 7.27 18.50
CA ILE A 304 22.97 8.68 18.36
C ILE A 304 22.59 8.94 16.91
N MET A 305 21.38 9.46 16.72
CA MET A 305 20.86 9.91 15.43
C MET A 305 20.99 11.44 15.36
N PRO A 306 21.91 11.98 14.54
CA PRO A 306 21.97 13.42 14.30
C PRO A 306 20.67 13.97 13.70
N GLU A 307 20.41 15.26 13.91
CA GLU A 307 19.37 15.99 13.19
C GLU A 307 19.51 15.76 11.66
N GLY A 308 18.39 15.59 10.97
CA GLY A 308 18.35 15.35 9.52
C GLY A 308 18.56 13.91 9.10
N THR A 309 18.93 13.01 10.02
CA THR A 309 19.14 11.57 9.72
C THR A 309 17.84 10.95 9.21
N THR A 310 17.93 10.21 8.11
CA THR A 310 16.84 9.35 7.60
C THR A 310 16.95 7.95 8.19
N VAL A 311 15.83 7.41 8.67
CA VAL A 311 15.72 6.00 9.08
C VAL A 311 14.75 5.28 8.14
N HIS A 312 15.18 4.14 7.60
CA HIS A 312 14.38 3.22 6.80
C HIS A 312 13.85 2.10 7.68
N MET A 313 12.56 2.07 7.88
CA MET A 313 11.86 1.09 8.69
C MET A 313 11.47 -0.13 7.85
N ILE A 314 12.09 -1.27 8.09
CA ILE A 314 11.78 -2.52 7.38
C ILE A 314 10.54 -3.16 8.03
N ILE A 315 9.38 -2.77 7.55
CA ILE A 315 8.08 -3.27 8.04
C ILE A 315 7.99 -4.78 7.92
N ALA A 316 8.45 -5.33 6.78
CA ALA A 316 8.47 -6.76 6.54
C ALA A 316 9.36 -7.53 7.53
N GLY A 317 10.50 -6.95 7.92
CA GLY A 317 11.38 -7.51 8.93
C GLY A 317 10.77 -7.46 10.33
N ALA A 318 10.17 -6.31 10.70
CA ALA A 318 9.50 -6.14 11.99
C ALA A 318 8.29 -7.07 12.15
N ASN A 319 7.54 -7.32 11.08
CA ASN A 319 6.43 -8.27 11.09
C ASN A 319 6.86 -9.73 11.25
N ARG A 320 8.14 -10.02 11.17
CA ARG A 320 8.75 -11.33 11.43
C ARG A 320 9.75 -11.30 12.59
N ASP A 321 9.64 -10.31 13.48
CA ASP A 321 10.47 -10.23 14.68
C ASP A 321 10.05 -11.31 15.71
N PRO A 322 10.93 -12.27 16.06
CA PRO A 322 10.61 -13.33 17.01
C PRO A 322 10.36 -12.82 18.43
N LEU A 323 10.82 -11.61 18.77
CA LEU A 323 10.50 -10.98 20.06
C LEU A 323 9.06 -10.47 20.13
N GLN A 324 8.40 -10.32 18.98
CA GLN A 324 7.00 -9.87 18.88
C GLN A 324 6.04 -10.99 18.48
N PHE A 325 6.47 -11.89 17.59
CA PHE A 325 5.63 -12.94 17.02
C PHE A 325 6.23 -14.32 17.29
N PHE A 326 5.49 -15.17 17.92
CA PHE A 326 5.88 -16.58 18.10
C PHE A 326 5.92 -17.29 16.73
N GLU A 327 6.96 -18.06 16.46
CA GLU A 327 7.19 -18.73 15.15
C GLU A 327 6.89 -17.83 13.95
N PRO A 328 7.62 -16.70 13.79
CA PRO A 328 7.28 -15.63 12.83
C PRO A 328 7.35 -16.08 11.36
N GLU A 329 8.10 -17.13 11.05
CA GLU A 329 8.27 -17.68 9.70
C GLU A 329 7.14 -18.66 9.31
N ILE A 330 6.24 -19.01 10.25
CA ILE A 330 5.07 -19.84 9.96
C ILE A 330 3.90 -18.95 9.57
N PHE A 331 3.29 -19.26 8.40
CA PHE A 331 2.05 -18.67 7.95
C PHE A 331 0.86 -19.38 8.62
N ASP A 332 0.19 -18.72 9.54
CA ASP A 332 -0.92 -19.25 10.33
C ASP A 332 -2.11 -18.29 10.35
N ILE A 333 -3.17 -18.61 9.59
CA ILE A 333 -4.40 -17.80 9.50
C ILE A 333 -5.21 -17.76 10.81
N SER A 334 -4.80 -18.50 11.81
CA SER A 334 -5.43 -18.49 13.15
C SER A 334 -4.67 -17.64 14.15
N ARG A 335 -3.53 -17.09 13.76
CA ARG A 335 -2.64 -16.30 14.64
C ARG A 335 -3.39 -15.24 15.43
N SER A 336 -3.19 -15.25 16.75
CA SER A 336 -3.76 -14.28 17.67
C SER A 336 -2.91 -14.18 18.94
N PRO A 337 -2.49 -12.98 19.39
CA PRO A 337 -2.69 -11.70 18.74
C PRO A 337 -1.81 -11.52 17.48
N ASN A 338 -2.26 -10.69 16.54
CA ASN A 338 -1.51 -10.35 15.32
C ASN A 338 -1.38 -8.82 15.16
N ARG A 339 -0.40 -8.22 15.85
CA ARG A 339 -0.16 -6.77 15.88
C ARG A 339 0.84 -6.35 14.80
N HIS A 340 0.57 -6.69 13.54
CA HIS A 340 1.44 -6.34 12.43
C HIS A 340 1.48 -4.82 12.15
N LEU A 341 2.55 -4.35 11.51
CA LEU A 341 2.78 -2.92 11.19
C LEU A 341 2.43 -2.56 9.73
N SER A 342 1.75 -3.41 9.00
CA SER A 342 1.48 -3.22 7.55
C SER A 342 0.57 -2.02 7.25
N PHE A 343 -0.25 -1.61 8.20
CA PHE A 343 -1.03 -0.37 8.14
C PHE A 343 -0.33 0.84 8.78
N GLY A 344 0.94 0.70 9.17
CA GLY A 344 1.64 1.73 9.94
C GLY A 344 1.13 1.84 11.38
N LEU A 345 1.55 2.91 12.07
CA LEU A 345 1.15 3.22 13.44
C LEU A 345 1.23 4.73 13.68
N GLY A 346 0.58 5.23 14.75
CA GLY A 346 0.59 6.65 15.13
C GLY A 346 -0.33 7.49 14.24
N ILE A 347 0.02 8.78 14.10
CA ILE A 347 -0.83 9.75 13.41
C ILE A 347 -1.03 9.42 11.91
N HIS A 348 -0.06 8.76 11.29
CA HIS A 348 -0.10 8.33 9.89
C HIS A 348 -0.62 6.89 9.69
N ILE A 349 -1.32 6.30 10.68
CA ILE A 349 -1.97 5.00 10.47
C ILE A 349 -2.85 5.04 9.22
N CYS A 350 -2.89 3.97 8.44
CA CYS A 350 -3.62 3.92 7.18
C CYS A 350 -5.09 4.38 7.34
N ALA A 351 -5.52 5.32 6.50
CA ALA A 351 -6.91 5.80 6.52
C ALA A 351 -7.88 4.76 5.95
N GLY A 352 -7.41 3.96 4.99
CA GLY A 352 -8.20 2.98 4.25
C GLY A 352 -8.25 1.58 4.88
N ILE A 353 -7.88 1.39 6.16
CA ILE A 353 -7.84 0.05 6.80
C ILE A 353 -9.15 -0.72 6.59
N ASN A 354 -10.28 -0.08 6.87
CA ASN A 354 -11.58 -0.73 6.80
C ASN A 354 -11.94 -1.10 5.36
N LEU A 355 -11.65 -0.21 4.39
CA LEU A 355 -11.90 -0.48 2.98
C LEU A 355 -11.03 -1.64 2.47
N ALA A 356 -9.73 -1.63 2.76
CA ALA A 356 -8.81 -2.68 2.36
C ALA A 356 -9.21 -4.06 2.93
N ARG A 357 -9.67 -4.09 4.18
CA ARG A 357 -10.16 -5.33 4.81
C ARG A 357 -11.46 -5.84 4.19
N VAL A 358 -12.43 -4.96 3.91
CA VAL A 358 -13.68 -5.33 3.24
C VAL A 358 -13.41 -5.85 1.83
N GLU A 359 -12.54 -5.17 1.09
CA GLU A 359 -12.13 -5.58 -0.25
C GLU A 359 -11.47 -6.97 -0.25
N ALA A 360 -10.49 -7.19 0.64
CA ALA A 360 -9.82 -8.49 0.77
C ALA A 360 -10.79 -9.59 1.24
N LYS A 361 -11.67 -9.30 2.20
CA LYS A 361 -12.69 -10.23 2.70
C LYS A 361 -13.60 -10.70 1.57
N VAL A 362 -14.18 -9.76 0.82
CA VAL A 362 -15.06 -10.11 -0.30
C VAL A 362 -14.30 -10.90 -1.36
N ALA A 363 -13.09 -10.45 -1.75
CA ALA A 363 -12.29 -11.11 -2.76
C ALA A 363 -11.94 -12.55 -2.38
N PHE A 364 -11.37 -12.77 -1.20
CA PHE A 364 -10.94 -14.12 -0.78
C PHE A 364 -12.12 -15.06 -0.52
N LEU A 365 -13.19 -14.60 0.15
CA LEU A 365 -14.37 -15.45 0.37
C LEU A 365 -15.02 -15.87 -0.93
N SER A 366 -15.17 -14.94 -1.88
CA SER A 366 -15.74 -15.24 -3.20
C SER A 366 -14.86 -16.21 -4.00
N LEU A 367 -13.52 -16.04 -3.98
CA LEU A 367 -12.59 -16.97 -4.61
C LEU A 367 -12.68 -18.37 -3.98
N MET A 368 -12.71 -18.46 -2.64
CA MET A 368 -12.77 -19.74 -1.92
C MET A 368 -14.10 -20.47 -2.14
N SER A 369 -15.21 -19.75 -2.30
CA SER A 369 -16.54 -20.33 -2.53
C SER A 369 -16.83 -20.62 -4.00
N SER A 370 -16.11 -20.02 -4.95
CA SER A 370 -16.35 -20.22 -6.39
C SER A 370 -15.52 -21.34 -7.00
N PHE A 371 -14.37 -21.64 -6.42
CA PHE A 371 -13.44 -22.63 -6.96
C PHE A 371 -13.11 -23.72 -5.95
N LYS A 372 -13.24 -24.98 -6.37
CA LYS A 372 -12.78 -26.13 -5.59
C LYS A 372 -11.29 -26.05 -5.29
N GLU A 373 -10.53 -25.58 -6.28
CA GLU A 373 -9.09 -25.45 -6.19
C GLU A 373 -8.57 -24.34 -7.10
N ILE A 374 -7.59 -23.59 -6.59
CA ILE A 374 -6.77 -22.66 -7.36
C ILE A 374 -5.31 -23.11 -7.21
N LYS A 375 -4.60 -23.24 -8.34
CA LYS A 375 -3.19 -23.67 -8.39
C LYS A 375 -2.35 -22.69 -9.20
N LEU A 376 -1.08 -22.55 -8.85
CA LEU A 376 -0.12 -21.87 -9.71
C LEU A 376 0.21 -22.74 -10.91
N SER A 377 0.13 -22.19 -12.12
CA SER A 377 0.61 -22.84 -13.35
C SER A 377 2.11 -22.67 -13.53
N GLN A 378 2.69 -21.62 -12.94
CA GLN A 378 4.13 -21.31 -12.95
C GLN A 378 4.50 -20.45 -11.73
N LYS A 379 5.80 -20.36 -11.41
CA LYS A 379 6.30 -19.49 -10.35
C LYS A 379 5.92 -18.03 -10.66
N PRO A 380 5.35 -17.28 -9.71
CA PRO A 380 5.04 -15.86 -9.90
C PRO A 380 6.28 -15.03 -10.23
N LYS A 381 6.12 -14.02 -11.07
CA LYS A 381 7.18 -13.08 -11.42
C LYS A 381 7.13 -11.88 -10.48
N ILE A 382 8.16 -11.71 -9.67
CA ILE A 382 8.31 -10.59 -8.76
C ILE A 382 8.99 -9.42 -9.48
N ALA A 383 8.54 -8.20 -9.22
CA ALA A 383 9.17 -6.98 -9.71
C ALA A 383 10.51 -6.72 -9.02
N ASN A 384 11.45 -6.12 -9.74
CA ASN A 384 12.70 -5.63 -9.13
C ASN A 384 12.44 -4.28 -8.42
N ARG A 385 11.67 -4.33 -7.32
CA ARG A 385 11.27 -3.18 -6.50
C ARG A 385 11.55 -3.47 -5.03
N ILE A 386 12.12 -2.50 -4.34
CA ILE A 386 12.54 -2.65 -2.93
C ILE A 386 11.41 -2.22 -1.99
N ARG A 387 10.77 -1.10 -2.29
CA ARG A 387 9.75 -0.49 -1.41
C ARG A 387 8.42 -1.24 -1.46
N PHE A 388 7.98 -1.59 -2.66
CA PHE A 388 6.75 -2.35 -2.90
C PHE A 388 7.10 -3.74 -3.41
N ARG A 389 6.71 -4.78 -2.69
CA ARG A 389 6.92 -6.14 -3.16
C ARG A 389 5.79 -6.52 -4.12
N GLU A 390 5.99 -6.20 -5.39
CA GLU A 390 4.98 -6.39 -6.43
C GLU A 390 5.10 -7.76 -7.09
N ILE A 391 3.98 -8.49 -7.22
CA ILE A 391 3.87 -9.62 -8.16
C ILE A 391 3.36 -9.05 -9.49
N LYS A 392 4.20 -9.11 -10.55
CA LYS A 392 3.87 -8.63 -11.89
C LYS A 392 2.98 -9.57 -12.68
N GLU A 393 3.16 -10.86 -12.49
CA GLU A 393 2.41 -11.91 -13.20
C GLU A 393 2.26 -13.12 -12.27
N MET A 394 1.04 -13.62 -12.16
CA MET A 394 0.72 -14.82 -11.40
C MET A 394 -0.27 -15.70 -12.19
N ARG A 395 0.28 -16.61 -12.97
CA ARG A 395 -0.53 -17.54 -13.77
C ARG A 395 -1.14 -18.61 -12.90
N VAL A 396 -2.46 -18.68 -12.90
CA VAL A 396 -3.23 -19.65 -12.13
C VAL A 396 -4.12 -20.51 -13.04
N GLU A 397 -4.43 -21.68 -12.52
CA GLU A 397 -5.44 -22.60 -13.08
C GLU A 397 -6.49 -22.86 -11.99
N VAL A 398 -7.76 -22.81 -12.37
CA VAL A 398 -8.89 -23.01 -11.46
C VAL A 398 -9.69 -24.25 -11.86
N SER A 399 -10.22 -24.95 -10.85
CA SER A 399 -11.22 -26.01 -11.04
C SER A 399 -12.53 -25.59 -10.41
N SER A 400 -13.63 -25.73 -11.11
CA SER A 400 -14.98 -25.48 -10.60
C SER A 400 -15.34 -26.44 -9.47
N LEU A 401 -16.25 -26.02 -8.61
CA LEU A 401 -16.85 -26.83 -7.55
C LEU A 401 -17.63 -28.02 -8.12
#